data_826260b741da8352d3455bf823f896f3
#
_entry.id   826260b741da8352d3455bf823f896f3
#
_cell.length_a   1.000
_cell.length_b   1.000
_cell.length_c   1.000
_cell.angle_alpha   90.00
_cell.angle_beta   90.00
_cell.angle_gamma   90.00
#
_symmetry.space_group_name_H-M   'P 1'
#
loop_
_entity.id
_entity.type
_entity.pdbx_description
1 polymer ?
#
loop_
_entity_poly.entity_id
_entity_poly.type
_entity_poly.pdbx_seq_one_letter_code
_entity_poly.pdbx_strand_id
1 'polypeptide(L)'
;VAPLAATVAATVTVAVGVGVGLALARSERERRRANELERERQRERERQLQFDRRLALAPVERLAEGMRRMALGQVDLTLELLAPGDEDAIATTPDERAVHETRKALKRLRAMLRLLAGELGGEASARENTALRDVARSLSGARDAAVMLSTLDGLMRRHPRALARRRGVLELRRRLRAEHARMERETLADPAARAEVLGELQALRWRVAAWSLSDRDGIELIEADLERVYRQGRKRFRRVARRRGDRMIAMHEWRKRVKDLRYAAELLERHGARDSSHSGRSAGSGRAARSGERLRELARRADALGELLGEEHDLAVFAARVRAGGVSADTQETWHTGRRTRERLLELTARRRRALRKRALRDGERLYDEKPNAFIRRISAAYARHARLS
;
A
#
# COMPACT_ATOMS: atom_id res chain seq x y z
N VAL A 1 -52.13 -64.04 -0.73
CA VAL A 1 -50.86 -63.64 -0.15
C VAL A 1 -49.94 -62.91 -1.19
N ALA A 2 -50.49 -62.45 -2.36
CA ALA A 2 -49.64 -61.86 -3.41
C ALA A 2 -49.68 -60.33 -3.62
N PRO A 3 -50.47 -59.48 -2.93
CA PRO A 3 -50.38 -58.01 -3.23
C PRO A 3 -49.41 -57.22 -2.37
N LEU A 4 -48.95 -57.71 -1.24
CA LEU A 4 -48.05 -56.93 -0.34
C LEU A 4 -46.58 -56.85 -0.82
N ALA A 5 -46.11 -57.87 -1.51
CA ALA A 5 -44.73 -57.89 -1.99
C ALA A 5 -44.46 -56.91 -3.19
N ALA A 6 -45.47 -56.73 -4.05
CA ALA A 6 -45.36 -55.81 -5.20
C ALA A 6 -45.35 -54.32 -4.77
N THR A 7 -46.11 -54.00 -3.73
CA THR A 7 -46.21 -52.61 -3.21
C THR A 7 -44.92 -52.19 -2.48
N VAL A 8 -44.30 -53.10 -1.75
CA VAL A 8 -43.01 -52.82 -1.07
C VAL A 8 -41.88 -52.67 -2.09
N ALA A 9 -41.81 -53.49 -3.12
CA ALA A 9 -40.81 -53.38 -4.16
C ALA A 9 -40.90 -52.06 -4.95
N ALA A 10 -42.13 -51.61 -5.31
CA ALA A 10 -42.38 -50.37 -5.98
C ALA A 10 -42.01 -49.13 -5.13
N THR A 11 -42.29 -49.19 -3.84
CA THR A 11 -41.98 -48.06 -2.90
C THR A 11 -40.45 -47.96 -2.66
N VAL A 12 -39.73 -49.04 -2.57
CA VAL A 12 -38.27 -49.08 -2.44
C VAL A 12 -37.58 -48.58 -3.71
N THR A 13 -38.06 -48.98 -4.87
CA THR A 13 -37.47 -48.51 -6.17
C THR A 13 -37.68 -47.02 -6.38
N VAL A 14 -38.83 -46.45 -6.04
CA VAL A 14 -39.08 -45.02 -6.08
C VAL A 14 -38.24 -44.25 -5.09
N ALA A 15 -38.09 -44.74 -3.85
CA ALA A 15 -37.28 -44.09 -2.82
C ALA A 15 -35.77 -44.07 -3.18
N VAL A 16 -35.24 -45.14 -3.78
CA VAL A 16 -33.86 -45.20 -4.26
C VAL A 16 -33.67 -44.30 -5.48
N GLY A 17 -34.61 -44.26 -6.40
CA GLY A 17 -34.55 -43.37 -7.57
C GLY A 17 -34.58 -41.88 -7.20
N VAL A 18 -35.38 -41.49 -6.22
CA VAL A 18 -35.44 -40.11 -5.70
C VAL A 18 -34.14 -39.77 -4.93
N GLY A 19 -33.61 -40.70 -4.14
CA GLY A 19 -32.36 -40.50 -3.41
C GLY A 19 -31.16 -40.30 -4.35
N VAL A 20 -31.05 -41.11 -5.42
CA VAL A 20 -30.00 -40.98 -6.43
C VAL A 20 -30.17 -39.68 -7.24
N GLY A 21 -31.40 -39.30 -7.61
CA GLY A 21 -31.68 -38.04 -8.30
C GLY A 21 -31.30 -36.81 -7.47
N LEU A 22 -31.59 -36.83 -6.16
CA LEU A 22 -31.20 -35.76 -5.24
C LEU A 22 -29.68 -35.68 -5.01
N ALA A 23 -29.00 -36.82 -4.97
CA ALA A 23 -27.55 -36.88 -4.83
C ALA A 23 -26.85 -36.33 -6.10
N LEU A 24 -27.33 -36.70 -7.27
CA LEU A 24 -26.84 -36.18 -8.56
C LEU A 24 -27.09 -34.68 -8.69
N ALA A 25 -28.29 -34.19 -8.35
CA ALA A 25 -28.60 -32.78 -8.38
C ALA A 25 -27.76 -31.96 -7.38
N ARG A 26 -27.41 -32.52 -6.20
CA ARG A 26 -26.49 -31.91 -5.26
C ARG A 26 -25.06 -31.83 -5.82
N SER A 27 -24.57 -32.94 -6.39
CA SER A 27 -23.24 -33.00 -7.02
C SER A 27 -23.11 -32.01 -8.18
N GLU A 28 -24.17 -31.87 -9.01
CA GLU A 28 -24.17 -30.86 -10.09
C GLU A 28 -24.18 -29.43 -9.57
N ARG A 29 -24.94 -29.14 -8.52
CA ARG A 29 -24.93 -27.80 -7.88
C ARG A 29 -23.57 -27.48 -7.27
N GLU A 30 -22.93 -28.42 -6.63
CA GLU A 30 -21.60 -28.27 -6.06
C GLU A 30 -20.54 -28.06 -7.17
N ARG A 31 -20.62 -28.81 -8.27
CA ARG A 31 -19.77 -28.61 -9.44
C ARG A 31 -19.98 -27.23 -10.09
N ARG A 32 -21.23 -26.80 -10.25
CA ARG A 32 -21.54 -25.45 -10.79
C ARG A 32 -20.97 -24.35 -9.89
N ARG A 33 -21.14 -24.44 -8.57
CA ARG A 33 -20.57 -23.50 -7.61
C ARG A 33 -19.03 -23.51 -7.64
N ALA A 34 -18.41 -24.68 -7.72
CA ALA A 34 -16.97 -24.79 -7.84
C ALA A 34 -16.44 -24.13 -9.13
N ASN A 35 -17.11 -24.38 -10.28
CA ASN A 35 -16.77 -23.76 -11.56
C ASN A 35 -17.01 -22.24 -11.56
N GLU A 36 -18.06 -21.75 -10.93
CA GLU A 36 -18.30 -20.30 -10.76
C GLU A 36 -17.19 -19.66 -9.93
N LEU A 37 -16.84 -20.26 -8.80
CA LEU A 37 -15.76 -19.78 -7.93
C LEU A 37 -14.40 -19.79 -8.64
N GLU A 38 -14.15 -20.79 -9.48
CA GLU A 38 -12.92 -20.89 -10.27
C GLU A 38 -12.87 -19.83 -11.37
N ARG A 39 -13.98 -19.56 -12.05
CA ARG A 39 -14.14 -18.47 -13.02
C ARG A 39 -13.96 -17.08 -12.35
N GLU A 40 -14.51 -16.88 -11.16
CA GLU A 40 -14.30 -15.64 -10.39
C GLU A 40 -12.84 -15.46 -10.03
N ARG A 41 -12.18 -16.51 -9.52
CA ARG A 41 -10.73 -16.49 -9.23
C ARG A 41 -9.89 -16.23 -10.48
N GLN A 42 -10.28 -16.80 -11.62
CA GLN A 42 -9.62 -16.57 -12.90
C GLN A 42 -9.76 -15.10 -13.34
N ARG A 43 -10.98 -14.56 -13.29
CA ARG A 43 -11.25 -13.14 -13.59
C ARG A 43 -10.50 -12.20 -12.64
N GLU A 44 -10.41 -12.56 -11.37
CA GLU A 44 -9.67 -11.77 -10.39
C GLU A 44 -8.15 -11.80 -10.65
N ARG A 45 -7.61 -12.96 -11.03
CA ARG A 45 -6.21 -13.09 -11.48
C ARG A 45 -5.93 -12.29 -12.75
N GLU A 46 -6.82 -12.34 -13.73
CA GLU A 46 -6.70 -11.57 -14.98
C GLU A 46 -6.76 -10.06 -14.72
N ARG A 47 -7.70 -9.61 -13.88
CA ARG A 47 -7.74 -8.20 -13.42
C ARG A 47 -6.46 -7.81 -12.69
N GLN A 48 -5.96 -8.67 -11.82
CA GLN A 48 -4.71 -8.42 -11.10
C GLN A 48 -3.51 -8.35 -12.06
N LEU A 49 -3.44 -9.24 -13.05
CA LEU A 49 -2.41 -9.21 -14.09
C LEU A 49 -2.49 -7.96 -14.98
N GLN A 50 -3.69 -7.55 -15.38
CA GLN A 50 -3.90 -6.29 -16.12
C GLN A 50 -3.53 -5.08 -15.27
N PHE A 51 -3.92 -5.08 -14.00
CA PHE A 51 -3.55 -4.07 -13.03
C PHE A 51 -2.03 -3.98 -12.87
N ASP A 52 -1.36 -5.12 -12.68
CA ASP A 52 0.08 -5.16 -12.54
C ASP A 52 0.81 -4.70 -13.82
N ARG A 53 0.30 -5.03 -15.01
CA ARG A 53 0.83 -4.55 -16.30
C ARG A 53 0.71 -3.03 -16.46
N ARG A 54 -0.39 -2.41 -16.03
CA ARG A 54 -0.53 -0.95 -16.04
C ARG A 54 0.46 -0.26 -15.11
N LEU A 55 0.85 -0.92 -14.03
CA LEU A 55 1.62 -0.36 -12.91
C LEU A 55 3.08 -0.82 -12.87
N ALA A 56 3.53 -1.62 -13.82
CA ALA A 56 4.90 -2.09 -13.96
C ALA A 56 5.51 -1.62 -15.28
N LEU A 57 6.81 -1.39 -15.31
CA LEU A 57 7.54 -1.17 -16.56
C LEU A 57 7.54 -2.44 -17.40
N ALA A 58 7.33 -2.31 -18.71
CA ALA A 58 7.43 -3.45 -19.61
C ALA A 58 8.92 -3.77 -19.91
N PRO A 59 9.26 -5.05 -20.17
CA PRO A 59 10.67 -5.47 -20.31
C PRO A 59 11.46 -4.77 -21.42
N VAL A 60 10.80 -4.36 -22.49
CA VAL A 60 11.44 -3.75 -23.70
C VAL A 60 11.07 -2.29 -23.87
N GLU A 61 10.37 -1.71 -22.90
CA GLU A 61 9.89 -0.34 -22.96
C GLU A 61 10.99 0.65 -22.56
N ARG A 62 11.10 1.76 -23.25
CA ARG A 62 12.00 2.84 -22.85
C ARG A 62 11.58 3.36 -21.47
N LEU A 63 12.54 3.63 -20.59
CA LEU A 63 12.24 4.03 -19.22
C LEU A 63 11.36 5.29 -19.16
N ALA A 64 11.59 6.27 -20.04
CA ALA A 64 10.78 7.49 -20.13
C ALA A 64 9.31 7.20 -20.46
N GLU A 65 9.07 6.35 -21.46
CA GLU A 65 7.72 5.94 -21.89
C GLU A 65 7.02 5.15 -20.78
N GLY A 66 7.73 4.19 -20.21
CA GLY A 66 7.24 3.38 -19.11
C GLY A 66 6.89 4.20 -17.86
N MET A 67 7.73 5.16 -17.50
CA MET A 67 7.46 6.07 -16.39
C MET A 67 6.21 6.92 -16.63
N ARG A 68 6.04 7.48 -17.84
CA ARG A 68 4.84 8.23 -18.20
C ARG A 68 3.59 7.35 -18.20
N ARG A 69 3.66 6.16 -18.82
CA ARG A 69 2.56 5.19 -18.85
C ARG A 69 2.15 4.74 -17.44
N MET A 70 3.12 4.44 -16.59
CA MET A 70 2.86 4.07 -15.21
C MET A 70 2.24 5.22 -14.41
N ALA A 71 2.70 6.45 -14.63
CA ALA A 71 2.12 7.62 -13.99
C ALA A 71 0.65 7.79 -14.39
N LEU A 72 0.33 7.68 -15.68
CA LEU A 72 -1.05 7.67 -16.18
C LEU A 72 -1.86 6.54 -15.55
N GLY A 73 -1.33 5.32 -15.52
CA GLY A 73 -2.00 4.17 -14.91
C GLY A 73 -2.31 4.36 -13.42
N GLN A 74 -1.44 5.05 -12.66
CA GLN A 74 -1.75 5.40 -11.25
C GLN A 74 -2.86 6.45 -11.16
N VAL A 75 -2.91 7.43 -12.06
CA VAL A 75 -3.98 8.44 -12.08
C VAL A 75 -5.30 7.80 -12.50
N ASP A 76 -5.31 7.00 -13.57
CA ASP A 76 -6.49 6.30 -14.05
C ASP A 76 -7.08 5.38 -12.97
N LEU A 77 -6.23 4.61 -12.28
CA LEU A 77 -6.63 3.82 -11.12
C LEU A 77 -7.31 4.67 -10.03
N THR A 78 -6.77 5.85 -9.76
CA THR A 78 -7.32 6.75 -8.74
C THR A 78 -8.69 7.27 -9.17
N LEU A 79 -8.85 7.62 -10.43
CA LEU A 79 -10.13 8.03 -11.02
C LEU A 79 -11.17 6.89 -10.98
N GLU A 80 -10.78 5.67 -11.38
CA GLU A 80 -11.64 4.47 -11.34
C GLU A 80 -12.12 4.16 -9.91
N LEU A 81 -11.23 4.24 -8.92
CA LEU A 81 -11.55 3.95 -7.51
C LEU A 81 -12.44 5.01 -6.84
N LEU A 82 -12.36 6.25 -7.28
CA LEU A 82 -13.13 7.36 -6.71
C LEU A 82 -14.35 7.73 -7.54
N ALA A 83 -14.52 7.14 -8.73
CA ALA A 83 -15.72 7.35 -9.54
C ALA A 83 -16.99 6.98 -8.74
N PRO A 84 -18.11 7.68 -8.93
CA PRO A 84 -19.39 7.21 -8.43
C PRO A 84 -19.70 5.84 -9.06
N GLY A 85 -20.32 4.95 -8.31
CA GLY A 85 -20.87 3.70 -8.85
C GLY A 85 -21.95 3.98 -9.91
N ASP A 86 -22.41 2.94 -10.60
CA ASP A 86 -23.47 3.04 -11.62
C ASP A 86 -24.66 3.88 -11.12
N GLU A 87 -25.30 4.61 -12.05
CA GLU A 87 -26.32 5.65 -11.79
C GLU A 87 -27.51 5.21 -10.90
N ASP A 88 -27.73 3.89 -10.76
CA ASP A 88 -28.75 3.31 -9.87
C ASP A 88 -28.26 3.02 -8.44
N ALA A 89 -26.99 3.16 -8.15
CA ALA A 89 -26.47 3.03 -6.79
C ALA A 89 -26.59 4.39 -6.09
N ILE A 90 -27.52 4.50 -5.15
CA ILE A 90 -27.58 5.59 -4.14
C ILE A 90 -26.15 5.99 -3.79
N ALA A 91 -25.79 7.25 -4.02
CA ALA A 91 -24.46 7.85 -3.94
C ALA A 91 -23.53 7.14 -2.93
N THR A 92 -22.87 6.07 -3.37
CA THR A 92 -21.99 5.27 -2.53
C THR A 92 -20.68 6.02 -2.34
N THR A 93 -20.36 6.35 -1.08
CA THR A 93 -19.02 6.85 -0.73
C THR A 93 -17.97 5.78 -1.07
N PRO A 94 -16.76 6.19 -1.49
CA PRO A 94 -15.68 5.23 -1.72
C PRO A 94 -15.42 4.38 -0.46
N ASP A 95 -15.35 3.06 -0.64
CA ASP A 95 -15.08 2.15 0.47
C ASP A 95 -13.64 2.31 1.02
N GLU A 96 -13.36 1.72 2.18
CA GLU A 96 -12.02 1.77 2.82
C GLU A 96 -10.92 1.27 1.87
N ARG A 97 -11.21 0.25 1.05
CA ARG A 97 -10.28 -0.32 0.07
C ARG A 97 -9.96 0.69 -1.03
N ALA A 98 -10.97 1.36 -1.60
CA ALA A 98 -10.79 2.38 -2.62
C ALA A 98 -9.95 3.56 -2.09
N VAL A 99 -10.25 4.05 -0.90
CA VAL A 99 -9.47 5.11 -0.24
C VAL A 99 -8.03 4.65 0.02
N HIS A 100 -7.83 3.41 0.46
CA HIS A 100 -6.50 2.86 0.72
C HIS A 100 -5.65 2.76 -0.55
N GLU A 101 -6.18 2.17 -1.62
CA GLU A 101 -5.46 1.99 -2.89
C GLU A 101 -5.22 3.33 -3.58
N THR A 102 -6.19 4.26 -3.55
CA THR A 102 -5.98 5.64 -4.01
C THR A 102 -4.80 6.29 -3.31
N ARG A 103 -4.73 6.24 -1.99
CA ARG A 103 -3.60 6.82 -1.22
C ARG A 103 -2.27 6.15 -1.54
N LYS A 104 -2.27 4.88 -1.90
CA LYS A 104 -1.09 4.12 -2.32
C LYS A 104 -0.63 4.56 -3.71
N ALA A 105 -1.57 4.73 -4.66
CA ALA A 105 -1.33 5.28 -6.00
C ALA A 105 -0.74 6.70 -5.92
N LEU A 106 -1.33 7.60 -5.14
CA LEU A 106 -0.82 8.97 -4.93
C LEU A 106 0.61 8.99 -4.35
N LYS A 107 0.96 8.06 -3.46
CA LYS A 107 2.33 7.95 -2.93
C LYS A 107 3.32 7.47 -3.99
N ARG A 108 2.93 6.51 -4.85
CA ARG A 108 3.74 6.04 -5.97
C ARG A 108 3.97 7.17 -6.97
N LEU A 109 2.92 7.89 -7.37
CA LEU A 109 3.02 9.08 -8.24
C LEU A 109 4.01 10.11 -7.68
N ARG A 110 3.92 10.42 -6.39
CA ARG A 110 4.85 11.36 -5.74
C ARG A 110 6.28 10.85 -5.69
N ALA A 111 6.50 9.55 -5.61
CA ALA A 111 7.84 8.98 -5.71
C ALA A 111 8.38 9.07 -7.15
N MET A 112 7.55 8.80 -8.15
CA MET A 112 7.90 8.96 -9.57
C MET A 112 8.23 10.42 -9.90
N LEU A 113 7.43 11.39 -9.44
CA LEU A 113 7.74 12.82 -9.58
C LEU A 113 9.12 13.21 -9.00
N ARG A 114 9.54 12.57 -7.91
CA ARG A 114 10.88 12.82 -7.34
C ARG A 114 12.00 12.26 -8.18
N LEU A 115 11.75 11.14 -8.86
CA LEU A 115 12.71 10.53 -9.78
C LEU A 115 12.80 11.24 -11.13
N LEU A 116 11.74 11.96 -11.50
CA LEU A 116 11.67 12.72 -12.75
C LEU A 116 11.82 14.23 -12.53
N ALA A 117 12.19 14.67 -11.33
CA ALA A 117 12.20 16.10 -11.02
C ALA A 117 13.24 16.88 -11.84
N GLY A 118 14.34 16.26 -12.22
CA GLY A 118 15.34 16.83 -13.12
C GLY A 118 14.83 16.98 -14.56
N GLU A 119 14.04 16.01 -15.04
CA GLU A 119 13.47 16.01 -16.38
C GLU A 119 12.28 16.97 -16.50
N LEU A 120 11.39 16.98 -15.52
CA LEU A 120 10.17 17.80 -15.52
C LEU A 120 10.42 19.28 -15.19
N GLY A 121 11.58 19.57 -14.60
CA GLY A 121 11.85 20.90 -14.04
C GLY A 121 11.19 21.14 -12.67
N GLY A 122 11.76 22.10 -11.92
CA GLY A 122 11.40 22.33 -10.53
C GLY A 122 9.96 22.81 -10.34
N GLU A 123 9.49 23.71 -11.18
CA GLU A 123 8.12 24.28 -11.08
C GLU A 123 7.05 23.25 -11.40
N ALA A 124 7.19 22.52 -12.51
CA ALA A 124 6.22 21.46 -12.88
C ALA A 124 6.17 20.38 -11.80
N SER A 125 7.34 19.89 -11.36
CA SER A 125 7.41 18.89 -10.29
C SER A 125 6.78 19.38 -8.97
N ALA A 126 6.97 20.66 -8.61
CA ALA A 126 6.37 21.25 -7.40
C ALA A 126 4.85 21.38 -7.52
N ARG A 127 4.34 21.84 -8.66
CA ARG A 127 2.91 21.96 -8.96
C ARG A 127 2.22 20.59 -8.85
N GLU A 128 2.72 19.57 -9.55
CA GLU A 128 2.13 18.23 -9.51
C GLU A 128 2.19 17.60 -8.11
N ASN A 129 3.30 17.80 -7.39
CA ASN A 129 3.41 17.32 -6.02
C ASN A 129 2.43 18.04 -5.06
N THR A 130 2.08 19.31 -5.32
CA THR A 130 1.07 20.06 -4.56
C THR A 130 -0.32 19.49 -4.82
N ALA A 131 -0.73 19.33 -6.08
CA ALA A 131 -2.00 18.71 -6.47
C ALA A 131 -2.19 17.34 -5.81
N LEU A 132 -1.20 16.45 -5.95
CA LEU A 132 -1.23 15.12 -5.32
C LEU A 132 -1.30 15.17 -3.79
N ARG A 133 -0.71 16.18 -3.16
CA ARG A 133 -0.79 16.36 -1.71
C ARG A 133 -2.18 16.80 -1.28
N ASP A 134 -2.80 17.67 -2.05
CA ASP A 134 -4.12 18.23 -1.71
C ASP A 134 -5.21 17.17 -1.89
N VAL A 135 -5.19 16.40 -2.98
CA VAL A 135 -6.02 15.18 -3.13
C VAL A 135 -5.78 14.18 -1.99
N ALA A 136 -4.53 13.94 -1.59
CA ALA A 136 -4.25 13.03 -0.47
C ALA A 136 -4.76 13.56 0.89
N ARG A 137 -4.91 14.88 1.04
CA ARG A 137 -5.45 15.52 2.25
C ARG A 137 -6.96 15.31 2.35
N SER A 138 -7.71 15.43 1.26
CA SER A 138 -9.16 15.16 1.22
C SER A 138 -9.50 13.73 1.66
N LEU A 139 -8.55 12.79 1.52
CA LEU A 139 -8.67 11.39 1.93
C LEU A 139 -8.05 11.08 3.30
N SER A 140 -7.74 12.09 4.14
CA SER A 140 -6.94 11.83 5.36
C SER A 140 -7.77 11.36 6.55
N GLY A 141 -8.99 11.85 6.73
CA GLY A 141 -9.81 11.60 7.92
C GLY A 141 -10.07 10.14 8.23
N ALA A 142 -10.63 9.39 7.28
CA ALA A 142 -10.89 7.96 7.44
C ALA A 142 -9.63 7.17 7.77
N ARG A 143 -8.51 7.49 7.12
CA ARG A 143 -7.25 6.81 7.40
C ARG A 143 -6.71 7.08 8.80
N ASP A 144 -6.79 8.30 9.28
CA ASP A 144 -6.24 8.65 10.59
C ASP A 144 -7.04 7.95 11.71
N ALA A 145 -8.36 7.85 11.56
CA ALA A 145 -9.22 7.06 12.43
C ALA A 145 -8.88 5.55 12.37
N ALA A 146 -8.73 4.98 11.16
CA ALA A 146 -8.32 3.59 10.98
C ALA A 146 -6.96 3.28 11.63
N VAL A 147 -5.97 4.17 11.49
CA VAL A 147 -4.65 4.02 12.11
C VAL A 147 -4.74 4.01 13.62
N MET A 148 -5.57 4.87 14.22
CA MET A 148 -5.77 4.92 15.65
C MET A 148 -6.35 3.61 16.18
N LEU A 149 -7.39 3.08 15.53
CA LEU A 149 -8.03 1.82 15.89
C LEU A 149 -7.06 0.63 15.73
N SER A 150 -6.38 0.51 14.58
CA SER A 150 -5.44 -0.57 14.30
C SER A 150 -4.23 -0.55 15.23
N THR A 151 -3.76 0.63 15.66
CA THR A 151 -2.67 0.80 16.63
C THR A 151 -3.09 0.29 18.00
N LEU A 152 -4.31 0.63 18.46
CA LEU A 152 -4.85 0.10 19.73
C LEU A 152 -5.01 -1.42 19.66
N ASP A 153 -5.60 -1.95 18.59
CA ASP A 153 -5.77 -3.39 18.38
C ASP A 153 -4.42 -4.13 18.34
N GLY A 154 -3.40 -3.53 17.73
CA GLY A 154 -2.03 -4.03 17.74
C GLY A 154 -1.44 -4.11 19.15
N LEU A 155 -1.64 -3.09 19.98
CA LEU A 155 -1.22 -3.09 21.38
C LEU A 155 -1.97 -4.13 22.20
N MET A 156 -3.28 -4.30 22.00
CA MET A 156 -4.10 -5.31 22.68
C MET A 156 -3.65 -6.74 22.34
N ARG A 157 -3.37 -7.03 21.07
CA ARG A 157 -2.83 -8.34 20.65
C ARG A 157 -1.46 -8.63 21.25
N ARG A 158 -0.59 -7.64 21.36
CA ARG A 158 0.76 -7.81 21.95
C ARG A 158 0.74 -7.93 23.48
N HIS A 159 -0.27 -7.36 24.12
CA HIS A 159 -0.37 -7.29 25.58
C HIS A 159 -1.75 -7.69 26.09
N PRO A 160 -2.24 -8.93 25.77
CA PRO A 160 -3.61 -9.33 26.06
C PRO A 160 -3.89 -9.32 27.57
N ARG A 161 -2.96 -9.81 28.40
CA ARG A 161 -3.11 -9.82 29.87
C ARG A 161 -3.20 -8.42 30.47
N ALA A 162 -2.54 -7.43 29.85
CA ALA A 162 -2.50 -6.07 30.37
C ALA A 162 -3.67 -5.19 29.88
N LEU A 163 -4.25 -5.48 28.71
CA LEU A 163 -5.18 -4.59 28.03
C LEU A 163 -6.54 -5.20 27.71
N ALA A 164 -6.60 -6.51 27.34
CA ALA A 164 -7.80 -7.09 26.72
C ALA A 164 -9.07 -7.06 27.60
N ARG A 165 -8.92 -7.11 28.92
CA ARG A 165 -10.05 -7.11 29.88
C ARG A 165 -10.25 -5.77 30.61
N ARG A 166 -9.47 -4.73 30.28
CA ARG A 166 -9.60 -3.42 30.90
C ARG A 166 -10.78 -2.65 30.30
N ARG A 167 -11.78 -2.34 31.13
CA ARG A 167 -13.01 -1.64 30.73
C ARG A 167 -12.71 -0.35 29.97
N GLY A 168 -11.76 0.46 30.45
CA GLY A 168 -11.38 1.71 29.77
C GLY A 168 -10.71 1.49 28.41
N VAL A 169 -10.04 0.36 28.16
CA VAL A 169 -9.48 0.01 26.85
C VAL A 169 -10.57 -0.43 25.88
N LEU A 170 -11.52 -1.23 26.35
CA LEU A 170 -12.66 -1.69 25.56
C LEU A 170 -13.57 -0.52 25.17
N GLU A 171 -13.76 0.42 26.09
CA GLU A 171 -14.49 1.66 25.83
C GLU A 171 -13.80 2.52 24.78
N LEU A 172 -12.49 2.75 24.91
CA LEU A 172 -11.69 3.48 23.94
C LEU A 172 -11.78 2.81 22.56
N ARG A 173 -11.68 1.47 22.50
CA ARG A 173 -11.79 0.72 21.25
C ARG A 173 -13.14 0.91 20.58
N ARG A 174 -14.24 0.91 21.35
CA ARG A 174 -15.59 1.13 20.83
C ARG A 174 -15.72 2.52 20.22
N ARG A 175 -15.23 3.55 20.91
CA ARG A 175 -15.24 4.93 20.41
C ARG A 175 -14.41 5.09 19.14
N LEU A 176 -13.20 4.53 19.08
CA LEU A 176 -12.38 4.54 17.87
C LEU A 176 -13.02 3.84 16.69
N ARG A 177 -13.78 2.76 16.95
CA ARG A 177 -14.57 2.11 15.90
C ARG A 177 -15.71 2.98 15.39
N ALA A 178 -16.44 3.62 16.27
CA ALA A 178 -17.52 4.53 15.91
C ALA A 178 -16.98 5.74 15.11
N GLU A 179 -15.86 6.31 15.55
CA GLU A 179 -15.17 7.38 14.85
C GLU A 179 -14.70 6.94 13.46
N HIS A 180 -14.09 5.76 13.35
CA HIS A 180 -13.66 5.22 12.05
C HIS A 180 -14.85 5.05 11.10
N ALA A 181 -15.92 4.38 11.53
CA ALA A 181 -17.13 4.19 10.73
C ALA A 181 -17.79 5.52 10.32
N ARG A 182 -17.74 6.56 11.17
CA ARG A 182 -18.22 7.90 10.83
C ARG A 182 -17.34 8.53 9.75
N MET A 183 -16.02 8.54 9.96
CA MET A 183 -15.08 9.13 9.00
C MET A 183 -15.08 8.44 7.63
N GLU A 184 -15.34 7.12 7.58
CA GLU A 184 -15.55 6.41 6.32
C GLU A 184 -16.77 6.96 5.57
N ARG A 185 -17.90 7.11 6.26
CA ARG A 185 -19.13 7.65 5.65
C ARG A 185 -18.98 9.11 5.22
N GLU A 186 -18.21 9.90 5.94
CA GLU A 186 -18.00 11.32 5.66
C GLU A 186 -16.94 11.58 4.59
N THR A 187 -16.00 10.63 4.38
CA THR A 187 -14.92 10.81 3.39
C THR A 187 -15.48 10.83 1.98
N LEU A 188 -15.40 11.99 1.32
CA LEU A 188 -15.96 12.25 -0.01
C LEU A 188 -17.47 11.95 -0.10
N ALA A 189 -18.20 12.11 1.00
CA ALA A 189 -19.65 11.98 1.00
C ALA A 189 -20.32 13.18 0.31
N ASP A 190 -19.73 14.35 0.38
CA ASP A 190 -20.16 15.55 -0.33
C ASP A 190 -19.87 15.38 -1.84
N PRO A 191 -20.90 15.37 -2.70
CA PRO A 191 -20.71 15.24 -4.14
C PRO A 191 -19.87 16.36 -4.75
N ALA A 192 -19.95 17.59 -4.23
CA ALA A 192 -19.17 18.72 -4.72
C ALA A 192 -17.67 18.55 -4.39
N ALA A 193 -17.34 18.18 -3.16
CA ALA A 193 -15.95 17.89 -2.78
C ALA A 193 -15.38 16.69 -3.55
N ARG A 194 -16.21 15.68 -3.85
CA ARG A 194 -15.81 14.54 -4.68
C ARG A 194 -15.54 14.95 -6.11
N ALA A 195 -16.43 15.76 -6.70
CA ALA A 195 -16.28 16.28 -8.06
C ALA A 195 -15.01 17.15 -8.18
N GLU A 196 -14.70 17.97 -7.20
CA GLU A 196 -13.44 18.76 -7.15
C GLU A 196 -12.21 17.85 -7.18
N VAL A 197 -12.19 16.80 -6.36
CA VAL A 197 -11.07 15.81 -6.33
C VAL A 197 -10.95 15.09 -7.67
N LEU A 198 -12.06 14.67 -8.28
CA LEU A 198 -12.04 14.01 -9.59
C LEU A 198 -11.59 14.98 -10.69
N GLY A 199 -12.04 16.25 -10.66
CA GLY A 199 -11.62 17.29 -11.59
C GLY A 199 -10.11 17.55 -11.52
N GLU A 200 -9.54 17.65 -10.31
CA GLU A 200 -8.09 17.82 -10.13
C GLU A 200 -7.30 16.59 -10.63
N LEU A 201 -7.80 15.38 -10.40
CA LEU A 201 -7.18 14.15 -10.93
C LEU A 201 -7.25 14.09 -12.46
N GLN A 202 -8.36 14.51 -13.05
CA GLN A 202 -8.49 14.58 -14.50
C GLN A 202 -7.54 15.62 -15.11
N ALA A 203 -7.43 16.79 -14.50
CA ALA A 203 -6.46 17.81 -14.89
C ALA A 203 -5.01 17.28 -14.76
N LEU A 204 -4.70 16.57 -13.66
CA LEU A 204 -3.41 15.91 -13.49
C LEU A 204 -3.15 14.87 -14.59
N ARG A 205 -4.16 14.09 -14.97
CA ARG A 205 -4.06 13.12 -16.07
C ARG A 205 -3.61 13.76 -17.38
N TRP A 206 -4.23 14.88 -17.74
CA TRP A 206 -3.85 15.63 -18.95
C TRP A 206 -2.41 16.17 -18.87
N ARG A 207 -2.01 16.71 -17.72
CA ARG A 207 -0.65 17.19 -17.52
C ARG A 207 0.38 16.06 -17.60
N VAL A 208 0.09 14.89 -17.00
CA VAL A 208 0.96 13.69 -17.07
C VAL A 208 1.08 13.18 -18.50
N ALA A 209 -0.01 13.17 -19.27
CA ALA A 209 0.01 12.78 -20.69
C ALA A 209 0.93 13.69 -21.52
N ALA A 210 1.00 14.96 -21.16
CA ALA A 210 1.83 15.98 -21.82
C ALA A 210 3.28 16.05 -21.32
N TRP A 211 3.71 15.15 -20.40
CA TRP A 211 5.12 15.16 -19.95
C TRP A 211 6.07 14.89 -21.12
N SER A 212 6.93 15.86 -21.39
CA SER A 212 8.05 15.73 -22.31
C SER A 212 9.26 15.27 -21.52
N LEU A 213 9.60 14.00 -21.64
CA LEU A 213 10.79 13.41 -21.04
C LEU A 213 11.86 13.26 -22.12
N SER A 214 13.13 13.44 -21.75
CA SER A 214 14.23 13.33 -22.70
C SER A 214 14.34 11.94 -23.31
N ASP A 215 15.01 11.88 -24.48
CA ASP A 215 15.28 10.62 -25.18
C ASP A 215 16.38 9.77 -24.53
N ARG A 216 16.82 10.12 -23.32
CA ARG A 216 17.74 9.29 -22.55
C ARG A 216 17.12 7.94 -22.30
N ASP A 217 17.82 6.92 -22.72
CA ASP A 217 17.37 5.54 -22.53
C ASP A 217 18.02 4.93 -21.28
N GLY A 218 17.19 4.24 -20.49
CA GLY A 218 17.70 3.58 -19.32
C GLY A 218 17.74 4.43 -18.04
N ILE A 219 18.61 4.03 -17.11
CA ILE A 219 18.66 4.60 -15.76
C ILE A 219 19.18 6.04 -15.72
N GLU A 220 19.88 6.47 -16.75
CA GLU A 220 20.44 7.83 -16.89
C GLU A 220 19.35 8.90 -16.80
N LEU A 221 18.12 8.56 -17.16
CA LEU A 221 16.95 9.43 -17.01
C LEU A 221 16.70 9.84 -15.54
N ILE A 222 16.92 8.90 -14.60
CA ILE A 222 16.58 9.09 -13.19
C ILE A 222 17.78 9.02 -12.26
N GLU A 223 18.99 8.80 -12.76
CA GLU A 223 20.18 8.51 -11.97
C GLU A 223 20.50 9.61 -10.95
N ALA A 224 20.51 10.86 -11.38
CA ALA A 224 20.81 12.02 -10.53
C ALA A 224 19.75 12.19 -9.42
N ASP A 225 18.48 11.96 -9.76
CA ASP A 225 17.36 12.06 -8.81
C ASP A 225 17.31 10.88 -7.84
N LEU A 226 17.65 9.68 -8.30
CA LEU A 226 17.77 8.50 -7.44
C LEU A 226 18.92 8.67 -6.44
N GLU A 227 20.08 9.20 -6.89
CA GLU A 227 21.18 9.55 -5.98
C GLU A 227 20.73 10.58 -4.95
N ARG A 228 20.00 11.60 -5.38
CA ARG A 228 19.43 12.63 -4.50
C ARG A 228 18.48 12.03 -3.45
N VAL A 229 17.59 11.11 -3.85
CA VAL A 229 16.69 10.40 -2.93
C VAL A 229 17.49 9.61 -1.87
N TYR A 230 18.48 8.83 -2.29
CA TYR A 230 19.35 8.09 -1.39
C TYR A 230 20.15 9.01 -0.44
N ARG A 231 20.79 10.05 -0.97
CA ARG A 231 21.56 11.04 -0.21
C ARG A 231 20.71 11.73 0.85
N GLN A 232 19.48 12.12 0.50
CA GLN A 232 18.54 12.72 1.44
C GLN A 232 18.14 11.71 2.54
N GLY A 233 17.86 10.46 2.19
CA GLY A 233 17.56 9.39 3.15
C GLY A 233 18.70 9.17 4.13
N ARG A 234 19.94 9.06 3.63
CA ARG A 234 21.17 8.93 4.43
C ARG A 234 21.40 10.12 5.35
N LYS A 235 21.15 11.35 4.87
CA LYS A 235 21.24 12.57 5.71
C LYS A 235 20.24 12.54 6.87
N ARG A 236 19.00 12.14 6.61
CA ARG A 236 17.94 12.03 7.66
C ARG A 236 18.26 10.89 8.65
N PHE A 237 18.71 9.73 8.17
CA PHE A 237 19.19 8.65 9.03
C PHE A 237 20.28 9.12 9.99
N ARG A 238 21.32 9.76 9.46
CA ARG A 238 22.43 10.27 10.29
C ARG A 238 21.99 11.28 11.33
N ARG A 239 21.00 12.14 11.01
CA ARG A 239 20.41 13.09 11.97
C ARG A 239 19.75 12.36 13.14
N VAL A 240 18.97 11.31 12.84
CA VAL A 240 18.31 10.48 13.86
C VAL A 240 19.33 9.70 14.69
N ALA A 241 20.32 9.08 14.06
CA ALA A 241 21.37 8.31 14.72
C ALA A 241 22.18 9.17 15.69
N ARG A 242 22.48 10.41 15.30
CA ARG A 242 23.20 11.38 16.15
C ARG A 242 22.31 12.10 17.18
N ARG A 243 21.02 11.74 17.28
CA ARG A 243 20.04 12.33 18.22
C ARG A 243 19.91 13.86 18.14
N ARG A 244 20.08 14.45 16.95
CA ARG A 244 20.00 15.90 16.75
C ARG A 244 18.57 16.37 16.51
N GLY A 245 18.12 17.39 17.28
CA GLY A 245 16.82 18.02 17.14
C GLY A 245 15.65 17.21 17.70
N ASP A 246 14.42 17.65 17.42
CA ASP A 246 13.21 16.93 17.82
C ASP A 246 13.18 15.53 17.19
N ARG A 247 13.11 14.52 18.06
CA ARG A 247 13.21 13.12 17.65
C ARG A 247 11.99 12.65 16.86
N MET A 248 10.81 13.16 17.19
CA MET A 248 9.58 12.78 16.50
C MET A 248 9.59 13.33 15.08
N ILE A 249 9.93 14.59 14.90
CA ILE A 249 10.08 15.24 13.60
C ILE A 249 11.18 14.55 12.79
N ALA A 250 12.34 14.30 13.38
CA ALA A 250 13.46 13.66 12.68
C ALA A 250 13.11 12.23 12.19
N MET A 251 12.43 11.43 13.01
CA MET A 251 11.96 10.08 12.64
C MET A 251 10.94 10.15 11.51
N HIS A 252 9.97 11.09 11.57
CA HIS A 252 8.97 11.28 10.54
C HIS A 252 9.60 11.70 9.20
N GLU A 253 10.55 12.62 9.21
CA GLU A 253 11.26 13.04 8.00
C GLU A 253 12.10 11.91 7.42
N TRP A 254 12.73 11.08 8.26
CA TRP A 254 13.45 9.90 7.78
C TRP A 254 12.50 8.88 7.16
N ARG A 255 11.36 8.59 7.80
CA ARG A 255 10.32 7.70 7.26
C ARG A 255 9.89 8.09 5.85
N LYS A 256 9.68 9.41 5.59
CA LYS A 256 9.34 9.90 4.25
C LYS A 256 10.40 9.49 3.23
N ARG A 257 11.68 9.69 3.55
CA ARG A 257 12.78 9.39 2.63
C ARG A 257 12.97 7.88 2.40
N VAL A 258 12.75 7.07 3.43
CA VAL A 258 12.77 5.60 3.28
C VAL A 258 11.65 5.13 2.34
N LYS A 259 10.46 5.70 2.45
CA LYS A 259 9.35 5.39 1.53
C LYS A 259 9.64 5.83 0.09
N ASP A 260 10.27 6.98 -0.10
CA ASP A 260 10.68 7.42 -1.44
C ASP A 260 11.68 6.43 -2.06
N LEU A 261 12.68 5.97 -1.28
CA LEU A 261 13.65 4.97 -1.75
C LEU A 261 13.00 3.61 -2.01
N ARG A 262 12.04 3.18 -1.17
CA ARG A 262 11.28 1.97 -1.39
C ARG A 262 10.58 1.98 -2.75
N TYR A 263 9.77 3.01 -3.03
CA TYR A 263 9.04 3.10 -4.29
C TYR A 263 9.97 3.19 -5.50
N ALA A 264 11.11 3.89 -5.37
CA ALA A 264 12.13 3.91 -6.41
C ALA A 264 12.72 2.51 -6.67
N ALA A 265 13.02 1.77 -5.62
CA ALA A 265 13.55 0.42 -5.72
C ALA A 265 12.54 -0.58 -6.32
N GLU A 266 11.26 -0.50 -5.90
CA GLU A 266 10.17 -1.31 -6.45
C GLU A 266 9.97 -1.06 -7.96
N LEU A 267 10.12 0.19 -8.40
CA LEU A 267 10.03 0.56 -9.80
C LEU A 267 11.16 -0.09 -10.62
N LEU A 268 12.39 0.04 -10.15
CA LEU A 268 13.56 -0.52 -10.82
C LEU A 268 13.58 -2.06 -10.83
N GLU A 269 13.07 -2.69 -9.76
CA GLU A 269 12.94 -4.14 -9.67
C GLU A 269 12.02 -4.70 -10.76
N ARG A 270 10.86 -4.06 -10.94
CA ARG A 270 9.81 -4.53 -11.86
C ARG A 270 10.19 -4.38 -13.34
N HIS A 271 11.08 -3.44 -13.66
CA HIS A 271 11.52 -3.23 -15.05
C HIS A 271 12.31 -4.39 -15.63
N GLY A 272 12.86 -5.26 -14.81
CA GLY A 272 13.70 -6.34 -15.29
C GLY A 272 13.21 -7.74 -14.92
N ALA A 273 12.05 -7.89 -14.35
CA ALA A 273 11.47 -9.18 -14.05
C ALA A 273 10.83 -9.78 -15.31
N ARG A 274 11.65 -10.37 -16.21
CA ARG A 274 11.13 -11.37 -17.14
C ARG A 274 10.64 -12.57 -16.36
N ASP A 275 9.47 -13.05 -16.74
CA ASP A 275 8.91 -14.33 -16.33
C ASP A 275 9.98 -15.44 -16.52
N SER A 276 10.64 -15.80 -15.43
CA SER A 276 11.66 -16.86 -15.43
C SER A 276 11.05 -18.25 -15.59
N SER A 277 9.75 -18.34 -15.94
CA SER A 277 9.02 -19.58 -16.14
C SER A 277 9.25 -20.24 -17.51
N HIS A 278 9.89 -19.57 -18.48
CA HIS A 278 10.02 -20.10 -19.86
C HIS A 278 11.43 -20.09 -20.47
N SER A 279 12.48 -19.81 -19.71
CA SER A 279 13.84 -19.76 -20.29
C SER A 279 14.71 -20.93 -19.83
N GLY A 280 15.05 -21.78 -20.78
CA GLY A 280 16.04 -22.85 -20.63
C GLY A 280 17.42 -22.33 -20.17
N ARG A 281 18.13 -23.16 -19.43
CA ARG A 281 19.44 -22.91 -18.83
C ARG A 281 20.47 -22.42 -19.85
N SER A 282 20.83 -21.14 -19.81
CA SER A 282 22.03 -20.61 -20.46
C SER A 282 22.94 -19.96 -19.43
N ALA A 283 24.25 -20.04 -19.60
CA ALA A 283 25.29 -19.57 -18.66
C ALA A 283 25.27 -18.05 -18.40
N GLY A 284 24.55 -17.24 -19.18
CA GLY A 284 24.30 -15.80 -18.95
C GLY A 284 23.30 -15.52 -17.84
N SER A 285 22.42 -16.48 -17.54
CA SER A 285 21.31 -16.37 -16.58
C SER A 285 21.74 -16.06 -15.13
N GLY A 286 22.90 -16.56 -14.70
CA GLY A 286 23.36 -16.40 -13.31
C GLY A 286 23.80 -14.97 -12.91
N ARG A 287 24.22 -14.12 -13.85
CA ARG A 287 24.60 -12.72 -13.58
C ARG A 287 23.39 -11.78 -13.61
N ALA A 288 22.43 -12.00 -14.51
CA ALA A 288 21.17 -11.28 -14.56
C ALA A 288 20.33 -11.54 -13.31
N ALA A 289 20.21 -12.82 -12.94
CA ALA A 289 19.50 -13.22 -11.71
C ALA A 289 20.08 -12.54 -10.47
N ARG A 290 21.41 -12.45 -10.34
CA ARG A 290 22.09 -11.73 -9.24
C ARG A 290 21.86 -10.23 -9.27
N SER A 291 21.70 -9.61 -10.44
CA SER A 291 21.45 -8.17 -10.57
C SER A 291 20.03 -7.81 -10.19
N GLY A 292 19.04 -8.56 -10.68
CA GLY A 292 17.65 -8.43 -10.24
C GLY A 292 17.49 -8.71 -8.75
N GLU A 293 18.24 -9.69 -8.18
CA GLU A 293 18.24 -9.97 -6.75
C GLU A 293 18.73 -8.78 -5.91
N ARG A 294 19.71 -8.01 -6.39
CA ARG A 294 20.18 -6.80 -5.70
C ARG A 294 19.13 -5.69 -5.64
N LEU A 295 18.37 -5.50 -6.72
CA LEU A 295 17.26 -4.52 -6.75
C LEU A 295 16.12 -4.98 -5.84
N ARG A 296 15.76 -6.26 -5.90
CA ARG A 296 14.78 -6.87 -4.97
C ARG A 296 15.20 -6.75 -3.52
N GLU A 297 16.46 -6.99 -3.21
CA GLU A 297 16.98 -6.86 -1.85
C GLU A 297 16.93 -5.40 -1.36
N LEU A 298 17.23 -4.42 -2.22
CA LEU A 298 17.08 -3.00 -1.89
C LEU A 298 15.62 -2.67 -1.58
N ALA A 299 14.69 -3.13 -2.42
CA ALA A 299 13.25 -2.92 -2.24
C ALA A 299 12.77 -3.55 -0.92
N ARG A 300 13.13 -4.81 -0.65
CA ARG A 300 12.78 -5.52 0.61
C ARG A 300 13.33 -4.82 1.84
N ARG A 301 14.60 -4.38 1.82
CA ARG A 301 15.22 -3.65 2.96
C ARG A 301 14.55 -2.31 3.21
N ALA A 302 14.29 -1.56 2.15
CA ALA A 302 13.61 -0.27 2.26
C ALA A 302 12.15 -0.44 2.74
N ASP A 303 11.46 -1.48 2.28
CA ASP A 303 10.11 -1.84 2.74
C ASP A 303 10.10 -2.21 4.23
N ALA A 304 10.90 -3.17 4.64
CA ALA A 304 10.98 -3.62 6.03
C ALA A 304 11.30 -2.46 6.99
N LEU A 305 12.24 -1.58 6.60
CA LEU A 305 12.54 -0.37 7.37
C LEU A 305 11.37 0.61 7.36
N GLY A 306 10.68 0.76 6.22
CA GLY A 306 9.49 1.60 6.07
C GLY A 306 8.35 1.18 7.00
N GLU A 307 8.14 -0.12 7.18
CA GLU A 307 7.14 -0.68 8.10
C GLU A 307 7.51 -0.43 9.57
N LEU A 308 8.78 -0.62 9.96
CA LEU A 308 9.24 -0.31 11.32
C LEU A 308 9.03 1.17 11.67
N LEU A 309 9.37 2.07 10.74
CA LEU A 309 9.20 3.51 10.89
C LEU A 309 7.71 3.91 10.80
N GLY A 310 6.91 3.13 10.08
CA GLY A 310 5.47 3.25 10.02
C GLY A 310 4.84 2.99 11.39
N GLU A 311 5.06 1.81 11.96
CA GLU A 311 4.54 1.43 13.28
C GLU A 311 5.03 2.40 14.38
N GLU A 312 6.29 2.84 14.32
CA GLU A 312 6.82 3.82 15.28
C GLU A 312 6.08 5.15 15.21
N HIS A 313 5.81 5.63 13.99
CA HIS A 313 5.07 6.87 13.77
C HIS A 313 3.61 6.77 14.25
N ASP A 314 2.92 5.69 13.89
CA ASP A 314 1.52 5.46 14.24
C ASP A 314 1.37 5.38 15.78
N LEU A 315 2.28 4.70 16.46
CA LEU A 315 2.37 4.72 17.92
C LEU A 315 2.70 6.10 18.51
N ALA A 316 3.47 6.94 17.80
CA ALA A 316 3.75 8.31 18.24
C ALA A 316 2.48 9.17 18.21
N VAL A 317 1.74 9.10 17.09
CA VAL A 317 0.46 9.81 16.91
C VAL A 317 -0.57 9.33 17.95
N PHE A 318 -0.69 8.00 18.12
CA PHE A 318 -1.56 7.41 19.15
C PHE A 318 -1.21 7.92 20.55
N ALA A 319 0.06 7.91 20.92
CA ALA A 319 0.48 8.40 22.24
C ALA A 319 0.22 9.90 22.43
N ALA A 320 0.39 10.71 21.38
CA ALA A 320 0.09 12.14 21.43
C ALA A 320 -1.41 12.37 21.70
N ARG A 321 -2.28 11.66 20.98
CA ARG A 321 -3.73 11.77 21.15
C ARG A 321 -4.22 11.25 22.51
N VAL A 322 -3.66 10.13 23.00
CA VAL A 322 -3.96 9.64 24.36
C VAL A 322 -3.52 10.62 25.45
N ARG A 323 -2.41 11.36 25.27
CA ARG A 323 -1.97 12.41 26.20
C ARG A 323 -2.92 13.62 26.21
N ALA A 324 -3.35 14.04 25.02
CA ALA A 324 -4.27 15.17 24.86
C ALA A 324 -5.69 14.88 25.37
N GLY A 325 -5.93 13.73 26.00
CA GLY A 325 -7.26 13.35 26.46
C GLY A 325 -8.23 12.94 25.36
N GLY A 326 -7.69 12.64 24.16
CA GLY A 326 -8.50 12.19 23.03
C GLY A 326 -9.28 13.27 22.28
N VAL A 327 -8.92 14.55 22.46
CA VAL A 327 -9.52 15.63 21.66
C VAL A 327 -9.24 15.35 20.19
N SER A 328 -10.29 15.11 19.40
CA SER A 328 -10.22 15.14 17.95
C SER A 328 -10.13 16.58 17.49
N ALA A 329 -9.30 16.88 16.50
CA ALA A 329 -9.22 18.22 15.92
C ALA A 329 -10.57 18.68 15.33
N ASP A 330 -11.38 17.71 14.85
CA ASP A 330 -12.63 17.96 14.13
C ASP A 330 -13.89 17.82 15.02
N THR A 331 -13.81 17.17 16.19
CA THR A 331 -14.99 16.84 17.00
C THR A 331 -14.78 17.19 18.43
N GLN A 332 -14.55 18.08 19.03
CA GLN A 332 -14.45 18.41 20.51
C GLN A 332 -14.78 17.25 21.50
N GLU A 333 -14.93 16.02 21.00
CA GLU A 333 -15.18 14.82 21.80
C GLU A 333 -13.91 14.42 22.58
N THR A 334 -13.98 14.49 23.90
CA THR A 334 -12.90 14.05 24.79
C THR A 334 -13.03 12.58 25.14
N TRP A 335 -11.92 11.83 25.03
CA TRP A 335 -11.89 10.45 25.54
C TRP A 335 -11.59 10.42 27.02
N HIS A 336 -12.58 10.20 27.83
CA HIS A 336 -12.38 10.00 29.25
C HIS A 336 -11.86 8.57 29.52
N THR A 337 -10.63 8.28 29.09
CA THR A 337 -9.94 7.10 29.58
C THR A 337 -9.45 7.36 31.01
N GLY A 338 -9.87 6.53 31.95
CA GLY A 338 -9.42 6.67 33.34
C GLY A 338 -7.89 6.73 33.41
N ARG A 339 -7.36 7.52 34.36
CA ARG A 339 -5.92 7.80 34.53
C ARG A 339 -5.04 6.55 34.44
N ARG A 340 -5.37 5.47 35.16
CA ARG A 340 -4.61 4.21 35.14
C ARG A 340 -4.56 3.54 33.76
N THR A 341 -5.65 3.61 33.00
CA THR A 341 -5.69 3.06 31.63
C THR A 341 -4.79 3.86 30.70
N ARG A 342 -4.87 5.20 30.80
CA ARG A 342 -4.02 6.13 30.01
C ARG A 342 -2.54 5.91 30.29
N GLU A 343 -2.14 5.89 31.56
CA GLU A 343 -0.75 5.65 31.96
C GLU A 343 -0.22 4.32 31.41
N ARG A 344 -1.01 3.25 31.50
CA ARG A 344 -0.64 1.93 31.00
C ARG A 344 -0.49 1.88 29.48
N LEU A 345 -1.40 2.52 28.74
CA LEU A 345 -1.30 2.62 27.28
C LEU A 345 -0.05 3.40 26.88
N LEU A 346 0.25 4.51 27.52
CA LEU A 346 1.45 5.32 27.25
C LEU A 346 2.73 4.57 27.57
N GLU A 347 2.79 3.82 28.68
CA GLU A 347 3.94 2.98 29.05
C GLU A 347 4.23 1.93 27.99
N LEU A 348 3.22 1.13 27.61
CA LEU A 348 3.37 0.06 26.62
C LEU A 348 3.73 0.62 25.25
N THR A 349 3.12 1.73 24.86
CA THR A 349 3.45 2.44 23.62
C THR A 349 4.91 2.92 23.63
N ALA A 350 5.37 3.52 24.72
CA ALA A 350 6.74 3.99 24.86
C ALA A 350 7.75 2.84 24.79
N ARG A 351 7.45 1.71 25.44
CA ARG A 351 8.27 0.48 25.40
C ARG A 351 8.39 -0.04 23.95
N ARG A 352 7.27 -0.15 23.23
CA ARG A 352 7.26 -0.62 21.84
C ARG A 352 8.02 0.33 20.92
N ARG A 353 7.81 1.63 21.02
CA ARG A 353 8.54 2.64 20.25
C ARG A 353 10.04 2.56 20.47
N ARG A 354 10.51 2.34 21.70
CA ARG A 354 11.95 2.15 21.95
C ARG A 354 12.52 0.94 21.22
N ALA A 355 11.81 -0.19 21.24
CA ALA A 355 12.21 -1.40 20.53
C ALA A 355 12.27 -1.21 19.01
N LEU A 356 11.24 -0.57 18.43
CA LEU A 356 11.18 -0.26 17.00
C LEU A 356 12.32 0.66 16.56
N ARG A 357 12.58 1.71 17.33
CA ARG A 357 13.70 2.65 17.06
C ARG A 357 15.06 1.94 17.07
N LYS A 358 15.29 1.07 18.04
CA LYS A 358 16.56 0.30 18.11
C LYS A 358 16.73 -0.57 16.87
N ARG A 359 15.66 -1.23 16.41
CA ARG A 359 15.68 -2.05 15.20
C ARG A 359 15.83 -1.18 13.95
N ALA A 360 15.04 -0.12 13.81
CA ALA A 360 15.11 0.78 12.67
C ALA A 360 16.51 1.41 12.50
N LEU A 361 17.19 1.77 13.59
CA LEU A 361 18.54 2.31 13.50
C LEU A 361 19.55 1.29 12.95
N ARG A 362 19.46 0.02 13.37
CA ARG A 362 20.33 -1.06 12.83
C ARG A 362 20.05 -1.32 11.35
N ASP A 363 18.78 -1.38 10.98
CA ASP A 363 18.39 -1.64 9.59
C ASP A 363 18.68 -0.42 8.70
N GLY A 364 18.58 0.79 9.25
CA GLY A 364 18.97 2.03 8.58
C GLY A 364 20.49 2.14 8.35
N GLU A 365 21.30 1.66 9.28
CA GLU A 365 22.74 1.59 9.12
C GLU A 365 23.11 0.71 7.93
N ARG A 366 22.48 -0.47 7.81
CA ARG A 366 22.70 -1.39 6.70
C ARG A 366 22.19 -0.85 5.35
N LEU A 367 21.09 -0.08 5.37
CA LEU A 367 20.52 0.50 4.15
C LEU A 367 21.34 1.69 3.62
N TYR A 368 21.96 2.47 4.53
CA TYR A 368 22.66 3.71 4.21
C TYR A 368 24.19 3.65 4.51
N ASP A 369 24.79 2.47 4.47
CA ASP A 369 26.22 2.24 4.69
C ASP A 369 27.10 2.88 3.60
N GLU A 370 26.65 2.76 2.35
CA GLU A 370 27.41 3.25 1.20
C GLU A 370 27.41 4.78 1.07
N LYS A 371 28.44 5.32 0.41
CA LYS A 371 28.42 6.70 -0.07
C LYS A 371 27.43 6.81 -1.26
N PRO A 372 26.75 7.96 -1.47
CA PRO A 372 25.77 8.10 -2.55
C PRO A 372 26.31 7.73 -3.93
N ASN A 373 27.51 8.17 -4.29
CA ASN A 373 28.15 7.85 -5.57
C ASN A 373 28.47 6.34 -5.74
N ALA A 374 28.78 5.63 -4.64
CA ALA A 374 29.01 4.18 -4.70
C ALA A 374 27.66 3.44 -4.85
N PHE A 375 26.65 3.87 -4.10
CA PHE A 375 25.30 3.36 -4.21
C PHE A 375 24.78 3.48 -5.65
N ILE A 376 24.83 4.70 -6.24
CA ILE A 376 24.27 4.90 -7.57
C ILE A 376 25.03 4.11 -8.63
N ARG A 377 26.38 4.07 -8.62
CA ARG A 377 27.14 3.23 -9.56
C ARG A 377 26.76 1.76 -9.46
N ARG A 378 26.53 1.25 -8.25
CA ARG A 378 26.14 -0.15 -8.02
C ARG A 378 24.72 -0.42 -8.58
N ILE A 379 23.79 0.50 -8.38
CA ILE A 379 22.40 0.35 -8.84
C ILE A 379 22.32 0.49 -10.36
N SER A 380 22.98 1.50 -10.94
CA SER A 380 23.03 1.70 -12.40
C SER A 380 23.66 0.48 -13.11
N ALA A 381 24.76 -0.05 -12.55
CA ALA A 381 25.36 -1.26 -13.08
C ALA A 381 24.48 -2.54 -12.90
N ALA A 382 23.68 -2.61 -11.86
CA ALA A 382 22.71 -3.70 -11.68
C ALA A 382 21.56 -3.57 -12.68
N TYR A 383 21.01 -2.38 -12.82
CA TYR A 383 19.93 -2.09 -13.77
C TYR A 383 20.37 -2.35 -15.23
N ALA A 384 21.49 -1.79 -15.68
CA ALA A 384 21.99 -1.97 -17.03
C ALA A 384 22.23 -3.43 -17.40
N ARG A 385 22.72 -4.25 -16.44
CA ARG A 385 22.87 -5.71 -16.66
C ARG A 385 21.53 -6.44 -16.70
N HIS A 386 20.56 -5.95 -15.94
CA HIS A 386 19.23 -6.53 -15.90
C HIS A 386 18.46 -6.23 -17.20
N ALA A 387 18.50 -4.98 -17.66
CA ALA A 387 17.84 -4.52 -18.88
C ALA A 387 18.42 -5.12 -20.16
N ARG A 388 19.76 -5.41 -20.25
CA ARG A 388 20.39 -6.03 -21.44
C ARG A 388 20.07 -7.51 -21.61
N LEU A 389 19.60 -8.17 -20.59
CA LEU A 389 19.34 -9.62 -20.55
C LEU A 389 17.83 -9.92 -20.52
N SER A 390 17.00 -8.87 -20.50
CA SER A 390 15.56 -8.87 -20.67
C SER A 390 15.16 -8.60 -22.08
#